data_d80bc940764aeedab585f7e0965a61a1
#
_entry.id   d80bc940764aeedab585f7e0965a61a1
#
_cell.length_a   1.000
_cell.length_b   1.000
_cell.length_c   1.000
_cell.angle_alpha   90.00
_cell.angle_beta   90.00
_cell.angle_gamma   90.00
#
_symmetry.space_group_name_H-M   'P 1'
#
loop_
_entity.id
_entity.type
_entity.pdbx_description
1 polymer ?
#
loop_
_entity_poly.entity_id
_entity_poly.type
_entity_poly.pdbx_seq_one_letter_code
_entity_poly.pdbx_strand_id
1 'polypeptide(L)'
;MRARITPNELFENYTRIFQREVEIVRPTHLIFFTNTYFDDILSSLKFKFVDKSYEIENKSIDIGDKREIPFLHSVYTYKSKPIMRLLRTRHPQGTSLKFDNKIAEWITNNHLILN
;
A
#
# COMPACT_ATOMS: atom_id res chain seq x y z
N MET A 1 9.62 -4.64 -35.95
CA MET A 1 8.31 -4.44 -35.34
C MET A 1 8.39 -4.66 -33.84
N ARG A 2 7.84 -3.77 -33.10
CA ARG A 2 7.90 -3.83 -31.64
C ARG A 2 6.80 -4.76 -31.12
N ALA A 3 7.14 -5.79 -30.37
CA ALA A 3 6.18 -6.67 -29.76
C ALA A 3 5.37 -5.91 -28.69
N ARG A 4 4.08 -6.17 -28.64
CA ARG A 4 3.23 -5.61 -27.60
C ARG A 4 3.36 -6.43 -26.32
N ILE A 5 3.49 -5.73 -25.20
CA ILE A 5 3.44 -6.37 -23.89
C ILE A 5 1.99 -6.70 -23.55
N THR A 6 1.72 -7.96 -23.21
CA THR A 6 0.38 -8.35 -22.78
C THR A 6 0.06 -7.78 -21.40
N PRO A 7 -1.22 -7.62 -21.03
CA PRO A 7 -1.58 -7.21 -19.67
C PRO A 7 -0.99 -8.09 -18.58
N ASN A 8 -0.93 -9.41 -18.80
CA ASN A 8 -0.35 -10.34 -17.84
C ASN A 8 1.16 -10.14 -17.67
N GLU A 9 1.87 -9.95 -18.78
CA GLU A 9 3.30 -9.65 -18.75
C GLU A 9 3.58 -8.33 -18.02
N LEU A 10 2.75 -7.32 -18.29
CA LEU A 10 2.86 -6.03 -17.63
C LEU A 10 2.66 -6.17 -16.13
N PHE A 11 1.64 -6.91 -15.72
CA PHE A 11 1.35 -7.18 -14.32
C PHE A 11 2.54 -7.88 -13.63
N GLU A 12 3.07 -8.94 -14.24
CA GLU A 12 4.20 -9.68 -13.70
C GLU A 12 5.46 -8.81 -13.59
N ASN A 13 5.71 -7.99 -14.60
CA ASN A 13 6.88 -7.11 -14.62
C ASN A 13 6.78 -6.05 -13.51
N TYR A 14 5.63 -5.42 -13.34
CA TYR A 14 5.43 -4.44 -12.27
C TYR A 14 5.57 -5.07 -10.90
N THR A 15 4.97 -6.23 -10.70
CA THR A 15 5.05 -6.93 -9.42
C THR A 15 6.49 -7.26 -9.07
N ARG A 16 7.23 -7.81 -10.01
CA ARG A 16 8.63 -8.20 -9.81
C ARG A 16 9.52 -7.00 -9.50
N ILE A 17 9.40 -5.94 -10.30
CA ILE A 17 10.20 -4.73 -10.12
C ILE A 17 9.89 -4.09 -8.77
N PHE A 18 8.63 -3.96 -8.45
CA PHE A 18 8.20 -3.35 -7.21
C PHE A 18 8.67 -4.15 -5.99
N GLN A 19 8.51 -5.47 -6.02
CA GLN A 19 9.01 -6.33 -4.94
C GLN A 19 10.50 -6.14 -4.72
N ARG A 20 11.28 -6.10 -5.80
CA ARG A 20 12.71 -5.93 -5.73
C ARG A 20 13.08 -4.56 -5.14
N GLU A 21 12.40 -3.52 -5.54
CA GLU A 21 12.63 -2.18 -5.00
C GLU A 21 12.37 -2.14 -3.50
N VAL A 22 11.27 -2.71 -3.05
CA VAL A 22 10.94 -2.77 -1.63
C VAL A 22 11.97 -3.59 -0.85
N GLU A 23 12.42 -4.71 -1.41
CA GLU A 23 13.44 -5.54 -0.78
C GLU A 23 14.79 -4.83 -0.62
N ILE A 24 15.12 -3.94 -1.56
CA ILE A 24 16.35 -3.15 -1.50
C ILE A 24 16.20 -1.98 -0.52
N VAL A 25 15.12 -1.22 -0.64
CA VAL A 25 14.90 0.00 0.15
C VAL A 25 14.46 -0.31 1.58
N ARG A 26 13.66 -1.35 1.75
CA ARG A 26 13.07 -1.76 3.04
C ARG A 26 12.41 -0.63 3.79
N PRO A 27 11.38 0.00 3.18
CA PRO A 27 10.67 1.09 3.83
C PRO A 27 9.90 0.57 5.05
N THR A 28 9.65 1.45 6.00
CA THR A 28 8.78 1.13 7.13
C THR A 28 7.31 1.39 6.82
N HIS A 29 7.06 2.30 5.91
CA HIS A 29 5.71 2.68 5.48
C HIS A 29 5.65 2.72 3.96
N LEU A 30 4.61 2.10 3.40
CA LEU A 30 4.27 2.16 1.99
C LEU A 30 2.88 2.78 1.86
N ILE A 31 2.74 3.75 0.99
CA ILE A 31 1.43 4.35 0.70
C ILE A 31 1.14 4.22 -0.79
N PHE A 32 0.02 3.60 -1.10
CA PHE A 32 -0.47 3.46 -2.47
C PHE A 32 -1.67 4.36 -2.68
N PHE A 33 -1.52 5.37 -3.51
CA PHE A 33 -2.61 6.25 -3.92
C PHE A 33 -3.24 5.75 -5.21
N THR A 34 -3.64 4.49 -5.21
CA THR A 34 -4.07 3.78 -6.42
C THR A 34 -5.57 3.44 -6.43
N ASN A 35 -6.31 3.90 -5.41
CA ASN A 35 -7.66 3.41 -5.21
C ASN A 35 -7.60 1.87 -5.15
N THR A 36 -8.55 1.17 -5.74
CA THR A 36 -8.56 -0.30 -5.75
C THR A 36 -7.98 -0.91 -7.04
N TYR A 37 -7.49 -0.08 -7.95
CA TYR A 37 -7.08 -0.51 -9.29
C TYR A 37 -5.93 -1.52 -9.30
N PHE A 38 -5.03 -1.44 -8.34
CA PHE A 38 -3.86 -2.33 -8.29
C PHE A 38 -3.92 -3.32 -7.14
N ASP A 39 -5.13 -3.61 -6.62
CA ASP A 39 -5.28 -4.53 -5.50
C ASP A 39 -4.79 -5.95 -5.84
N ASP A 40 -4.93 -6.38 -7.09
CA ASP A 40 -4.40 -7.67 -7.54
C ASP A 40 -2.88 -7.74 -7.41
N ILE A 41 -2.19 -6.62 -7.71
CA ILE A 41 -0.74 -6.53 -7.53
C ILE A 41 -0.41 -6.59 -6.04
N LEU A 42 -1.13 -5.82 -5.23
CA LEU A 42 -0.89 -5.78 -3.79
C LEU A 42 -1.05 -7.15 -3.13
N SER A 43 -2.08 -7.89 -3.53
CA SER A 43 -2.34 -9.22 -2.97
C SER A 43 -1.31 -10.27 -3.40
N SER A 44 -0.59 -10.04 -4.50
CA SER A 44 0.42 -10.95 -4.99
C SER A 44 1.84 -10.63 -4.51
N LEU A 45 2.02 -9.52 -3.81
CA LEU A 45 3.34 -9.12 -3.30
C LEU A 45 3.82 -10.06 -2.20
N LYS A 46 5.04 -10.55 -2.37
CA LYS A 46 5.71 -11.41 -1.38
C LYS A 46 7.14 -10.96 -1.24
N PHE A 47 7.51 -10.54 -0.06
CA PHE A 47 8.85 -10.03 0.22
C PHE A 47 9.66 -11.07 1.01
N LYS A 48 10.93 -11.22 0.66
CA LYS A 48 11.82 -12.20 1.30
C LYS A 48 12.04 -11.93 2.78
N PHE A 49 11.95 -10.66 3.18
CA PHE A 49 12.16 -10.25 4.58
C PHE A 49 10.87 -10.28 5.41
N VAL A 50 9.77 -10.75 4.83
CA VAL A 50 8.46 -10.82 5.48
C VAL A 50 8.04 -12.28 5.59
N ASP A 51 7.65 -12.71 6.76
CA ASP A 51 7.10 -14.06 6.95
C ASP A 51 5.58 -14.08 7.00
N LYS A 52 4.95 -13.00 7.47
CA LYS A 52 3.50 -12.90 7.55
C LYS A 52 3.04 -11.49 7.23
N SER A 53 1.83 -11.40 6.73
CA SER A 53 1.14 -10.14 6.53
C SER A 53 -0.33 -10.32 6.90
N TYR A 54 -0.94 -9.26 7.40
CA TYR A 54 -2.35 -9.28 7.73
C TYR A 54 -2.95 -7.89 7.61
N GLU A 55 -4.24 -7.90 7.32
CA GLU A 55 -5.03 -6.71 7.16
C GLU A 55 -5.51 -6.23 8.52
N ILE A 56 -5.22 -4.97 8.85
CA ILE A 56 -5.70 -4.34 10.08
C ILE A 56 -7.09 -3.74 9.84
N GLU A 57 -7.23 -3.02 8.74
CA GLU A 57 -8.47 -2.35 8.38
C GLU A 57 -8.65 -2.40 6.88
N ASN A 58 -9.89 -2.60 6.45
CA ASN A 58 -10.30 -2.47 5.06
C ASN A 58 -11.69 -1.87 5.05
N LYS A 59 -11.77 -0.56 4.96
CA LYS A 59 -13.03 0.17 5.10
C LYS A 59 -13.06 1.37 4.18
N SER A 60 -14.23 1.99 4.09
CA SER A 60 -14.38 3.30 3.49
C SER A 60 -14.42 4.34 4.59
N ILE A 61 -13.74 5.45 4.37
CA ILE A 61 -13.76 6.58 5.32
C ILE A 61 -14.42 7.78 4.67
N ASP A 62 -15.20 8.50 5.46
CA ASP A 62 -15.87 9.73 5.04
C ASP A 62 -14.88 10.90 5.16
N ILE A 63 -14.65 11.58 4.04
CA ILE A 63 -13.78 12.76 4.00
C ILE A 63 -14.55 14.07 3.84
N GLY A 64 -15.88 14.02 4.03
CA GLY A 64 -16.76 15.19 3.88
C GLY A 64 -17.50 15.19 2.55
N ASP A 65 -18.55 16.02 2.47
CA ASP A 65 -19.37 16.19 1.25
C ASP A 65 -19.94 14.87 0.71
N LYS A 66 -20.29 13.95 1.59
CA LYS A 66 -20.82 12.63 1.25
C LYS A 66 -19.83 11.80 0.39
N ARG A 67 -18.55 12.14 0.46
CA ARG A 67 -17.52 11.39 -0.26
C ARG A 67 -16.87 10.38 0.66
N GLU A 68 -16.82 9.16 0.18
CA GLU A 68 -16.14 8.07 0.86
C GLU A 68 -14.96 7.60 0.03
N ILE A 69 -13.86 7.30 0.68
CA ILE A 69 -12.67 6.80 0.02
C ILE A 69 -12.30 5.44 0.60
N PRO A 70 -11.73 4.55 -0.22
CA PRO A 70 -11.24 3.27 0.28
C PRO A 70 -10.01 3.49 1.15
N PHE A 71 -9.89 2.67 2.19
CA PHE A 71 -8.79 2.75 3.13
C PHE A 71 -8.43 1.34 3.58
N LEU A 72 -7.32 0.82 3.08
CA LEU A 72 -6.79 -0.48 3.46
C LEU A 72 -5.48 -0.30 4.18
N HIS A 73 -5.40 -0.82 5.40
CA HIS A 73 -4.18 -0.81 6.20
C HIS A 73 -3.74 -2.24 6.45
N SER A 74 -2.55 -2.59 6.03
CA SER A 74 -1.95 -3.90 6.24
C SER A 74 -0.62 -3.78 6.97
N VAL A 75 -0.28 -4.84 7.72
CA VAL A 75 0.99 -4.92 8.45
C VAL A 75 1.74 -6.14 7.96
N TYR A 76 3.02 -5.95 7.73
CA TYR A 76 3.96 -7.00 7.36
C TYR A 76 4.89 -7.26 8.54
N THR A 77 5.04 -8.52 8.91
CA THR A 77 5.82 -8.91 10.09
C THR A 77 6.97 -9.83 9.71
N TYR A 78 7.96 -9.87 10.59
CA TYR A 78 9.02 -10.86 10.57
C TYR A 78 9.30 -11.28 12.00
N LYS A 79 9.19 -12.59 12.27
CA LYS A 79 9.34 -13.16 13.60
C LYS A 79 8.43 -12.45 14.62
N SER A 80 7.17 -12.25 14.24
CA SER A 80 6.12 -11.63 15.03
C SER A 80 6.31 -10.14 15.32
N LYS A 81 7.30 -9.50 14.70
CA LYS A 81 7.50 -8.05 14.84
C LYS A 81 7.01 -7.32 13.61
N PRO A 82 6.26 -6.23 13.77
CA PRO A 82 5.88 -5.41 12.63
C PRO A 82 7.12 -4.69 12.09
N ILE A 83 7.37 -4.85 10.79
CA ILE A 83 8.54 -4.26 10.13
C ILE A 83 8.16 -3.28 9.04
N MET A 84 6.93 -3.39 8.53
CA MET A 84 6.45 -2.53 7.46
C MET A 84 4.94 -2.42 7.53
N ARG A 85 4.42 -1.23 7.25
CA ARG A 85 2.98 -0.98 7.17
C ARG A 85 2.63 -0.44 5.79
N LEU A 86 1.49 -0.84 5.29
CA LEU A 86 1.01 -0.45 3.97
C LEU A 86 -0.35 0.20 4.10
N LEU A 87 -0.51 1.34 3.45
CA LEU A 87 -1.80 2.01 3.28
C LEU A 87 -2.13 2.06 1.80
N ARG A 88 -3.31 1.60 1.42
CA ARG A 88 -3.84 1.79 0.08
C ARG A 88 -5.09 2.65 0.19
N THR A 89 -5.11 3.74 -0.54
CA THR A 89 -6.21 4.68 -0.52
C THR A 89 -6.40 5.30 -1.90
N ARG A 90 -7.17 6.36 -1.98
CA ARG A 90 -7.46 7.03 -3.23
C ARG A 90 -6.32 7.95 -3.64
N HIS A 91 -6.19 8.18 -4.95
CA HIS A 91 -5.32 9.22 -5.48
C HIS A 91 -5.68 10.58 -4.87
N PRO A 92 -4.71 11.39 -4.42
CA PRO A 92 -4.98 12.63 -3.70
C PRO A 92 -5.59 13.76 -4.53
N GLN A 93 -5.58 13.64 -5.86
CA GLN A 93 -6.13 14.67 -6.73
C GLN A 93 -7.62 14.91 -6.44
N GLY A 94 -7.99 16.17 -6.22
CA GLY A 94 -9.37 16.53 -5.92
C GLY A 94 -9.83 16.20 -4.51
N THR A 95 -8.91 15.84 -3.61
CA THR A 95 -9.24 15.53 -2.22
C THR A 95 -9.21 16.78 -1.35
N SER A 96 -9.83 16.68 -0.18
CA SER A 96 -9.92 17.77 0.78
C SER A 96 -8.76 17.73 1.79
N LEU A 97 -8.63 18.80 2.55
CA LEU A 97 -7.72 18.87 3.69
C LEU A 97 -7.99 17.73 4.69
N LYS A 98 -9.25 17.33 4.83
CA LYS A 98 -9.63 16.22 5.69
C LYS A 98 -8.96 14.92 5.28
N PHE A 99 -8.83 14.67 3.96
CA PHE A 99 -8.08 13.53 3.44
C PHE A 99 -6.61 13.60 3.82
N ASP A 100 -5.98 14.77 3.60
CA ASP A 100 -4.56 14.97 3.93
C ASP A 100 -4.31 14.74 5.41
N ASN A 101 -5.21 15.23 6.25
CA ASN A 101 -5.12 15.03 7.70
C ASN A 101 -5.24 13.56 8.09
N LYS A 102 -6.08 12.78 7.40
CA LYS A 102 -6.22 11.36 7.63
C LYS A 102 -4.94 10.60 7.29
N ILE A 103 -4.28 10.97 6.21
CA ILE A 103 -2.99 10.37 5.82
C ILE A 103 -1.92 10.70 6.87
N ALA A 104 -1.84 11.97 7.27
CA ALA A 104 -0.88 12.40 8.28
C ALA A 104 -1.13 11.69 9.62
N GLU A 105 -2.38 11.55 10.02
CA GLU A 105 -2.78 10.83 11.23
C GLU A 105 -2.36 9.36 11.14
N TRP A 106 -2.58 8.71 9.99
CA TRP A 106 -2.16 7.32 9.80
C TRP A 106 -0.66 7.16 9.96
N ILE A 107 0.14 8.04 9.36
CA ILE A 107 1.61 7.98 9.46
C ILE A 107 2.03 8.15 10.92
N THR A 108 1.45 9.14 11.61
CA THR A 108 1.79 9.43 13.00
C THR A 108 1.42 8.30 13.95
N ASN A 109 0.20 7.74 13.78
CA ASN A 109 -0.32 6.71 14.68
C ASN A 109 0.28 5.33 14.41
N ASN A 110 0.86 5.13 13.23
CA ASN A 110 1.43 3.85 12.83
C ASN A 110 2.95 3.92 12.72
N HIS A 111 3.55 4.75 13.55
CA HIS A 111 4.99 4.84 13.64
C HIS A 111 5.58 3.50 14.11
N LEU A 112 6.51 2.95 13.31
CA LEU A 112 7.19 1.72 13.68
C LEU A 112 8.41 2.07 14.51
N ILE A 113 8.45 1.53 15.72
CA ILE A 113 9.63 1.66 16.56
C ILE A 113 10.60 0.58 16.11
N LEU A 114 11.66 1.01 15.46
CA LEU A 114 12.74 0.13 15.01
C LEU A 114 13.80 0.05 16.10
N ASN A 115 13.63 -0.91 16.96
CA ASN A 115 14.62 -1.17 17.98
C ASN A 115 15.35 -2.47 17.66
#